data_75722f790b3f7b99dc9212289d5d0531
#
_entry.id   75722f790b3f7b99dc9212289d5d0531
#
_cell.length_a   1.000
_cell.length_b   1.000
_cell.length_c   1.000
_cell.angle_alpha   90.00
_cell.angle_beta   90.00
_cell.angle_gamma   90.00
#
_symmetry.space_group_name_H-M   'P 1'
#
loop_
_entity.id
_entity.type
_entity.pdbx_description
1 polymer ?
#
loop_
_entity_poly.entity_id
_entity_poly.type
_entity_poly.pdbx_seq_one_letter_code
_entity_poly.pdbx_strand_id
1 'polypeptide(L)'
;MVKVSPFVKLLRGEYELTVLLLLAKLRGKARADEIIKAGKKTRTLPALNGARVAGARKFLVKNELIEVEREGKEIIHVLTKKGAKLGKLLNSISDFIIKDLKWTR
;
A
#
# COMPACT_ATOMS: atom_id res chain seq x y z
N MET A 1 9.61 21.44 18.07
CA MET A 1 9.73 20.06 17.58
C MET A 1 9.07 19.94 16.21
N VAL A 2 9.80 19.46 15.25
CA VAL A 2 9.27 19.30 13.89
C VAL A 2 8.56 17.96 13.78
N LYS A 3 7.29 18.00 13.38
CA LYS A 3 6.55 16.76 13.11
C LYS A 3 6.99 16.16 11.78
N VAL A 4 7.23 14.86 11.80
CA VAL A 4 7.54 14.14 10.58
C VAL A 4 6.30 14.08 9.71
N SER A 5 6.44 14.46 8.44
CA SER A 5 5.35 14.43 7.47
C SER A 5 4.78 13.02 7.33
N PRO A 6 3.45 12.87 7.18
CA PRO A 6 2.87 11.56 6.88
C PRO A 6 3.50 10.89 5.65
N PHE A 7 3.92 11.67 4.67
CA PHE A 7 4.59 11.14 3.49
C PHE A 7 5.92 10.46 3.85
N VAL A 8 6.72 11.10 4.72
CA VAL A 8 7.98 10.51 5.17
C VAL A 8 7.72 9.24 5.97
N LYS A 9 6.70 9.25 6.84
CA LYS A 9 6.30 8.07 7.59
C LYS A 9 5.89 6.93 6.68
N LEU A 10 5.16 7.23 5.60
CA LEU A 10 4.76 6.24 4.61
C LEU A 10 5.98 5.62 3.93
N LEU A 11 6.96 6.43 3.52
CA LEU A 11 8.16 5.92 2.87
C LEU A 11 9.02 5.09 3.79
N ARG A 12 8.98 5.36 5.10
CA ARG A 12 9.70 4.57 6.10
C ARG A 12 8.88 3.34 6.53
N GLY A 13 7.59 3.36 6.29
CA GLY A 13 6.68 2.28 6.64
C GLY A 13 6.66 1.22 5.55
N GLU A 14 7.45 0.18 5.75
CA GLU A 14 7.63 -0.89 4.78
C GLU A 14 6.30 -1.53 4.36
N TYR A 15 5.42 -1.82 5.31
CA TYR A 15 4.16 -2.49 5.03
C TYR A 15 3.07 -1.53 4.57
N GLU A 16 3.04 -0.33 5.11
CA GLU A 16 2.09 0.72 4.69
C GLU A 16 2.28 1.07 3.23
N LEU A 17 3.52 1.27 2.83
CA LEU A 17 3.86 1.55 1.44
C LEU A 17 3.49 0.37 0.55
N THR A 18 3.82 -0.85 0.99
CA THR A 18 3.54 -2.07 0.23
C THR A 18 2.03 -2.23 -0.02
N VAL A 19 1.20 -2.06 1.00
CA VAL A 19 -0.25 -2.18 0.87
C VAL A 19 -0.78 -1.13 -0.11
N LEU A 20 -0.32 0.10 0.00
CA LEU A 20 -0.74 1.17 -0.91
C LEU A 20 -0.40 0.85 -2.37
N LEU A 21 0.83 0.41 -2.63
CA LEU A 21 1.28 0.06 -3.97
C LEU A 21 0.46 -1.11 -4.55
N LEU A 22 0.20 -2.13 -3.74
CA LEU A 22 -0.57 -3.29 -4.17
C LEU A 22 -2.03 -2.94 -4.45
N LEU A 23 -2.65 -2.11 -3.61
CA LEU A 23 -4.02 -1.66 -3.84
C LEU A 23 -4.13 -0.91 -5.17
N ALA A 24 -3.16 -0.07 -5.49
CA ALA A 24 -3.16 0.64 -6.76
C ALA A 24 -3.08 -0.33 -7.94
N LYS A 25 -2.31 -1.40 -7.80
CA LYS A 25 -2.21 -2.45 -8.83
C LYS A 25 -3.47 -3.31 -8.93
N LEU A 26 -4.22 -3.42 -7.84
CA LEU A 26 -5.47 -4.18 -7.79
C LEU A 26 -6.70 -3.32 -8.11
N ARG A 27 -6.51 -2.24 -8.85
CA ARG A 27 -7.57 -1.32 -9.28
C ARG A 27 -8.23 -0.56 -8.12
N GLY A 28 -7.53 -0.44 -7.00
CA GLY A 28 -7.95 0.41 -5.89
C GLY A 28 -8.93 -0.22 -4.91
N LYS A 29 -9.26 -1.50 -5.04
CA LYS A 29 -10.20 -2.16 -4.15
C LYS A 29 -9.81 -3.63 -3.96
N ALA A 30 -9.66 -4.05 -2.71
CA ALA A 30 -9.30 -5.44 -2.41
C ALA A 30 -9.52 -5.82 -0.96
N ARG A 31 -9.70 -7.11 -0.74
CA ARG A 31 -9.73 -7.71 0.60
C ARG A 31 -8.29 -7.99 1.04
N ALA A 32 -8.12 -8.24 2.35
CA ALA A 32 -6.79 -8.52 2.90
C ALA A 32 -6.12 -9.72 2.24
N ASP A 33 -6.86 -10.81 2.01
CA ASP A 33 -6.30 -12.01 1.38
C ASP A 33 -5.85 -11.75 -0.06
N GLU A 34 -6.56 -10.90 -0.79
CA GLU A 34 -6.18 -10.51 -2.13
C GLU A 34 -4.90 -9.69 -2.15
N ILE A 35 -4.75 -8.79 -1.18
CA ILE A 35 -3.54 -7.97 -1.02
C ILE A 35 -2.34 -8.86 -0.69
N ILE A 36 -2.51 -9.79 0.25
CA ILE A 36 -1.45 -10.72 0.64
C ILE A 36 -1.02 -11.58 -0.54
N LYS A 37 -1.98 -12.10 -1.28
CA LYS A 37 -1.73 -12.94 -2.45
C LYS A 37 -0.98 -12.16 -3.54
N ALA A 38 -1.39 -10.93 -3.80
CA ALA A 38 -0.72 -10.07 -4.77
C ALA A 38 0.72 -9.77 -4.34
N GLY A 39 0.92 -9.57 -3.04
CA GLY A 39 2.26 -9.35 -2.48
C GLY A 39 3.19 -10.54 -2.70
N LYS A 40 2.68 -11.75 -2.59
CA LYS A 40 3.47 -12.96 -2.84
C LYS A 40 3.97 -13.06 -4.28
N LYS A 41 3.23 -12.50 -5.21
CA LYS A 41 3.60 -12.50 -6.63
C LYS A 41 4.60 -11.39 -6.97
N THR A 42 4.79 -10.44 -6.08
CA THR A 42 5.66 -9.30 -6.32
C THR A 42 6.93 -9.45 -5.49
N ARG A 43 8.01 -9.94 -6.11
CA ARG A 43 9.25 -10.28 -5.43
C ARG A 43 10.02 -9.09 -4.85
N THR A 44 9.71 -7.89 -5.30
CA THR A 44 10.42 -6.68 -4.87
C THR A 44 9.81 -6.04 -3.63
N LEU A 45 8.69 -6.57 -3.13
CA LEU A 45 8.00 -6.04 -1.97
C LEU A 45 8.09 -7.01 -0.79
N PRO A 46 8.10 -6.48 0.44
CA PRO A 46 8.15 -7.34 1.63
C PRO A 46 6.89 -8.20 1.76
N ALA A 47 7.07 -9.36 2.36
CA ALA A 47 5.96 -10.30 2.58
C ALA A 47 4.93 -9.72 3.55
N LEU A 48 3.66 -9.95 3.25
CA LEU A 48 2.55 -9.50 4.08
C LEU A 48 1.87 -10.69 4.76
N ASN A 49 1.23 -10.39 5.88
CA ASN A 49 0.33 -11.29 6.59
C ASN A 49 -0.85 -10.47 7.13
N GLY A 50 -1.80 -11.12 7.77
CA GLY A 50 -2.99 -10.42 8.28
C GLY A 50 -2.66 -9.30 9.26
N ALA A 51 -1.71 -9.52 10.16
CA ALA A 51 -1.32 -8.51 11.14
C ALA A 51 -0.67 -7.29 10.49
N ARG A 52 0.19 -7.52 9.50
CA ARG A 52 0.86 -6.45 8.77
C ARG A 52 -0.11 -5.62 7.94
N VAL A 53 -1.08 -6.29 7.31
CA VAL A 53 -2.14 -5.59 6.56
C VAL A 53 -3.00 -4.76 7.53
N ALA A 54 -3.36 -5.32 8.69
CA ALA A 54 -4.16 -4.60 9.67
C ALA A 54 -3.44 -3.35 10.20
N GLY A 55 -2.15 -3.46 10.48
CA GLY A 55 -1.35 -2.31 10.91
C GLY A 55 -1.23 -1.24 9.84
N ALA A 56 -0.99 -1.66 8.60
CA ALA A 56 -0.93 -0.74 7.47
C ALA A 56 -2.28 -0.04 7.24
N ARG A 57 -3.38 -0.79 7.35
CA ARG A 57 -4.74 -0.25 7.23
C ARG A 57 -4.97 0.92 8.18
N LYS A 58 -4.55 0.77 9.43
CA LYS A 58 -4.70 1.81 10.45
C LYS A 58 -4.06 3.11 10.00
N PHE A 59 -2.83 3.05 9.55
CA PHE A 59 -2.09 4.22 9.08
C PHE A 59 -2.74 4.83 7.85
N LEU A 60 -3.10 4.00 6.89
CA LEU A 60 -3.65 4.48 5.61
C LEU A 60 -5.03 5.12 5.77
N VAL A 61 -5.87 4.57 6.65
CA VAL A 61 -7.18 5.16 6.97
C VAL A 61 -7.00 6.51 7.68
N LYS A 62 -6.10 6.57 8.65
CA LYS A 62 -5.83 7.80 9.41
C LYS A 62 -5.38 8.93 8.50
N ASN A 63 -4.63 8.62 7.46
CA ASN A 63 -4.10 9.61 6.53
C ASN A 63 -4.96 9.78 5.27
N GLU A 64 -6.18 9.27 5.30
CA GLU A 64 -7.17 9.44 4.23
C GLU A 64 -6.73 8.89 2.87
N LEU A 65 -5.87 7.88 2.87
CA LEU A 65 -5.41 7.25 1.65
C LEU A 65 -6.29 6.06 1.25
N ILE A 66 -6.94 5.45 2.22
CA ILE A 66 -7.92 4.39 1.97
C ILE A 66 -9.16 4.60 2.84
N GLU A 67 -10.25 3.99 2.41
CA GLU A 67 -11.47 3.82 3.20
C GLU A 67 -11.70 2.33 3.37
N VAL A 68 -12.48 1.98 4.37
CA VAL A 68 -12.81 0.59 4.67
C VAL A 68 -14.30 0.39 4.53
N GLU A 69 -14.68 -0.60 3.73
CA GLU A 69 -16.06 -1.05 3.62
C GLU A 69 -16.16 -2.43 4.24
N ARG A 70 -17.33 -2.78 4.75
CA ARG A 70 -17.59 -4.12 5.27
C ARG A 70 -18.58 -4.83 4.40
N GLU A 71 -18.26 -6.06 4.06
CA GLU A 71 -19.13 -6.94 3.29
C GLU A 71 -19.21 -8.26 4.05
N GLY A 72 -20.29 -8.42 4.84
CA GLY A 72 -20.40 -9.54 5.78
C GLY A 72 -19.30 -9.44 6.84
N LYS A 73 -18.48 -10.47 6.96
CA LYS A 73 -17.35 -10.51 7.89
C LYS A 73 -16.07 -9.98 7.27
N GLU A 74 -16.10 -9.69 5.98
CA GLU A 74 -14.89 -9.28 5.27
C GLU A 74 -14.72 -7.77 5.27
N ILE A 75 -13.46 -7.35 5.30
CA ILE A 75 -13.06 -5.94 5.23
C ILE A 75 -12.54 -5.67 3.83
N ILE A 76 -13.16 -4.72 3.15
CA ILE A 76 -12.77 -4.29 1.82
C ILE A 76 -11.97 -2.99 1.93
N HIS A 77 -10.78 -2.98 1.39
CA HIS A 77 -9.91 -1.79 1.38
C HIS A 77 -10.13 -1.06 0.07
N VAL A 78 -10.47 0.23 0.14
CA VAL A 78 -10.75 1.04 -1.05
C VAL A 78 -9.87 2.27 -1.05
N LEU A 79 -9.13 2.49 -2.14
CA LEU A 79 -8.34 3.72 -2.27
C LEU A 79 -9.26 4.93 -2.39
N THR A 80 -8.93 5.99 -1.66
CA THR A 80 -9.53 7.31 -1.87
C THR A 80 -8.93 7.90 -3.14
N LYS A 81 -9.47 9.04 -3.60
CA LYS A 81 -8.88 9.77 -4.74
C LYS A 81 -7.41 10.12 -4.45
N LYS A 82 -7.14 10.57 -3.22
CA LYS A 82 -5.77 10.89 -2.77
C LYS A 82 -4.88 9.64 -2.81
N GLY A 83 -5.38 8.53 -2.28
CA GLY A 83 -4.66 7.27 -2.25
C GLY A 83 -4.38 6.72 -3.64
N ALA A 84 -5.36 6.81 -4.54
CA ALA A 84 -5.20 6.35 -5.92
C ALA A 84 -4.13 7.17 -6.66
N LYS A 85 -4.17 8.49 -6.51
CA LYS A 85 -3.19 9.37 -7.13
C LYS A 85 -1.79 9.13 -6.59
N LEU A 86 -1.66 9.07 -5.27
CA LEU A 86 -0.36 8.81 -4.63
C LEU A 86 0.18 7.44 -5.00
N GLY A 87 -0.66 6.41 -4.97
CA GLY A 87 -0.27 5.05 -5.33
C GLY A 87 0.23 4.95 -6.76
N LYS A 88 -0.43 5.65 -7.69
CA LYS A 88 -0.02 5.69 -9.09
C LYS A 88 1.36 6.33 -9.24
N LEU A 89 1.58 7.47 -8.57
CA LEU A 89 2.86 8.17 -8.62
C LEU A 89 3.98 7.31 -8.02
N LEU A 90 3.72 6.69 -6.87
CA LEU A 90 4.72 5.85 -6.20
C LEU A 90 5.04 4.60 -7.02
N ASN A 91 4.05 3.99 -7.68
CA ASN A 91 4.30 2.86 -8.57
C ASN A 91 5.17 3.27 -9.76
N SER A 92 4.97 4.46 -10.30
CA SER A 92 5.80 4.98 -11.38
C SER A 92 7.25 5.14 -10.94
N ILE A 93 7.47 5.67 -9.73
CA ILE A 93 8.81 5.81 -9.16
C ILE A 93 9.44 4.44 -8.93
N SER A 94 8.68 3.50 -8.36
CA SER A 94 9.16 2.14 -8.12
C SER A 94 9.58 1.45 -9.42
N ASP A 95 8.75 1.57 -10.46
CA ASP A 95 9.07 0.99 -11.77
C ASP A 95 10.33 1.59 -12.36
N PHE A 96 10.51 2.90 -12.24
CA PHE A 96 11.72 3.57 -12.69
C PHE A 96 12.96 3.04 -11.99
N ILE A 97 12.88 2.89 -10.65
CA ILE A 97 13.99 2.40 -9.85
C ILE A 97 14.36 0.96 -10.23
N ILE A 98 13.34 0.11 -10.43
CA ILE A 98 13.57 -1.30 -10.76
C ILE A 98 14.05 -1.48 -12.19
N LYS A 99 13.42 -0.82 -13.15
CA LYS A 99 13.71 -1.04 -14.57
C LYS A 99 14.89 -0.24 -15.10
N ASP A 100 14.95 1.04 -14.72
CA ASP A 100 15.97 1.94 -15.27
C ASP A 100 17.22 2.03 -14.41
N LEU A 101 17.05 2.12 -13.09
CA LEU A 101 18.19 2.17 -12.17
C LEU A 101 18.67 0.77 -11.77
N LYS A 102 17.83 -0.24 -11.97
CA LYS A 102 18.12 -1.66 -11.66
C LYS A 102 18.53 -1.89 -10.21
N TRP A 103 17.90 -1.16 -9.29
CA TRP A 103 18.11 -1.34 -7.86
C TRP A 103 17.26 -2.52 -7.35
N THR A 104 17.66 -3.71 -7.75
CA THR A 104 17.01 -4.94 -7.28
C THR A 104 18.03 -5.76 -6.50
N ARG A 105 17.52 -6.56 -5.58
CA ARG A 105 18.36 -7.50 -4.86
C ARG A 105 18.54 -8.77 -5.65
#